data_57ba71584aa27d901748def21d241a53
#
_entry.id   57ba71584aa27d901748def21d241a53
#
_cell.length_a   1.000
_cell.length_b   1.000
_cell.length_c   1.000
_cell.angle_alpha   90.00
_cell.angle_beta   90.00
_cell.angle_gamma   90.00
#
_symmetry.space_group_name_H-M   'P 1'
#
loop_
_entity.id
_entity.type
_entity.pdbx_description
1 polymer ?
#
loop_
_entity_poly.entity_id
_entity_poly.type
_entity_poly.pdbx_seq_one_letter_code
_entity_poly.pdbx_strand_id
1 'polypeptide(L)'
;MEESNKVYVNAGILAMCLPGTVLTAQQQEDVMNSLLFAELSARVKHPQAQHNTEREQAVQRMLDNLCWIRLNQPGVVSKSSRSLTVVEVVTAESLSMFPSRVSSGFIELLKKLKFLPSQKALNIWHEKTVSPVHSDHAASTDCPVPDEFNVCVKFAILDAEGVLHTLMLAFTTHTKLLSNYLSQTIKIEESAGLHVQAYTYELNAQCFSRLRESVAEKLKIKKNQYVLPWACSADGQCPPVLTQQGL
;
A
#
# COMPACT_ATOMS: atom_id res chain seq x y z
N MET A 1 -20.45 -10.30 17.75
CA MET A 1 -19.78 -9.06 17.33
C MET A 1 -19.08 -9.38 16.00
N GLU A 2 -19.53 -8.80 14.89
CA GLU A 2 -18.78 -8.93 13.64
C GLU A 2 -17.43 -8.25 13.83
N GLU A 3 -16.35 -9.01 13.74
CA GLU A 3 -15.01 -8.44 13.66
C GLU A 3 -14.97 -7.61 12.35
N SER A 4 -15.09 -6.33 12.52
CA SER A 4 -15.03 -5.38 11.41
C SER A 4 -13.66 -5.49 10.73
N ASN A 5 -13.65 -5.96 9.49
CA ASN A 5 -12.47 -5.97 8.64
C ASN A 5 -11.88 -4.56 8.57
N LYS A 6 -10.70 -4.38 9.14
CA LYS A 6 -10.04 -3.08 9.21
C LYS A 6 -9.17 -2.88 7.98
N VAL A 7 -9.49 -1.86 7.20
CA VAL A 7 -8.69 -1.41 6.06
C VAL A 7 -8.28 0.03 6.28
N TYR A 8 -7.01 0.33 6.06
CA TYR A 8 -6.42 1.65 6.22
C TYR A 8 -5.64 2.06 4.98
N VAL A 9 -5.65 3.36 4.68
CA VAL A 9 -4.61 3.96 3.86
C VAL A 9 -3.45 4.34 4.77
N ASN A 10 -2.28 3.82 4.49
CA ASN A 10 -1.05 4.09 5.23
C ASN A 10 0.01 4.63 4.26
N ALA A 11 0.11 5.96 4.14
CA ALA A 11 1.00 6.65 3.20
C ALA A 11 0.90 6.15 1.74
N GLY A 12 -0.31 5.74 1.29
CA GLY A 12 -0.56 5.19 -0.04
C GLY A 12 -0.57 3.67 -0.13
N ILE A 13 -0.17 2.95 0.94
CA ILE A 13 -0.38 1.51 1.06
C ILE A 13 -1.82 1.25 1.50
N LEU A 14 -2.51 0.31 0.86
CA LEU A 14 -3.76 -0.26 1.39
C LEU A 14 -3.41 -1.37 2.39
N ALA A 15 -3.40 -1.01 3.67
CA ALA A 15 -3.10 -1.93 4.77
C ALA A 15 -4.39 -2.59 5.27
N MET A 16 -4.40 -3.91 5.32
CA MET A 16 -5.56 -4.75 5.61
C MET A 16 -5.23 -5.76 6.70
N CYS A 17 -6.11 -5.87 7.71
CA CYS A 17 -6.05 -6.96 8.67
C CYS A 17 -7.10 -8.01 8.31
N LEU A 18 -6.67 -9.25 8.10
CA LEU A 18 -7.59 -10.35 7.84
C LEU A 18 -8.39 -10.72 9.11
N PRO A 19 -9.60 -11.28 8.96
CA PRO A 19 -10.39 -11.77 10.09
C PRO A 19 -9.62 -12.83 10.89
N GLY A 20 -9.81 -12.82 12.21
CA GLY A 20 -9.15 -13.77 13.11
C GLY A 20 -7.69 -13.45 13.41
N THR A 21 -7.21 -12.26 13.06
CA THR A 21 -5.86 -11.81 13.45
C THR A 21 -5.73 -11.74 14.97
N VAL A 22 -4.84 -12.53 15.54
CA VAL A 22 -4.66 -12.69 17.00
C VAL A 22 -3.77 -11.61 17.60
N LEU A 23 -3.40 -10.59 16.83
CA LEU A 23 -2.51 -9.53 17.27
C LEU A 23 -3.17 -8.60 18.29
N THR A 24 -2.43 -8.26 19.32
CA THR A 24 -2.80 -7.19 20.24
C THR A 24 -2.88 -5.83 19.52
N ALA A 25 -3.59 -4.87 20.09
CA ALA A 25 -3.64 -3.51 19.57
C ALA A 25 -2.23 -2.92 19.38
N GLN A 26 -1.32 -3.18 20.32
CA GLN A 26 0.08 -2.73 20.25
C GLN A 26 0.82 -3.35 19.05
N GLN A 27 0.66 -4.63 18.80
CA GLN A 27 1.29 -5.29 17.65
C GLN A 27 0.74 -4.76 16.32
N GLN A 28 -0.57 -4.53 16.22
CA GLN A 28 -1.17 -3.89 15.04
C GLN A 28 -0.60 -2.48 14.84
N GLU A 29 -0.43 -1.72 15.91
CA GLU A 29 0.17 -0.40 15.88
C GLU A 29 1.64 -0.45 15.44
N ASP A 30 2.42 -1.40 15.94
CA ASP A 30 3.82 -1.62 15.56
C ASP A 30 3.95 -1.89 14.05
N VAL A 31 3.07 -2.72 13.48
CA VAL A 31 3.01 -2.98 12.04
C VAL A 31 2.69 -1.69 11.26
N MET A 32 1.64 -0.97 11.66
CA MET A 32 1.23 0.26 10.96
C MET A 32 2.31 1.35 11.03
N ASN A 33 2.96 1.51 12.18
CA ASN A 33 4.05 2.46 12.36
C ASN A 33 5.29 2.07 11.56
N SER A 34 5.63 0.78 11.48
CA SER A 34 6.74 0.27 10.67
C SER A 34 6.54 0.57 9.19
N LEU A 35 5.36 0.27 8.66
CA LEU A 35 5.00 0.53 7.25
C LEU A 35 5.06 2.03 6.94
N LEU A 36 4.45 2.87 7.81
CA LEU A 36 4.46 4.31 7.65
C LEU A 36 5.89 4.87 7.65
N PHE A 37 6.70 4.44 8.62
CA PHE A 37 8.08 4.90 8.75
C PHE A 37 8.93 4.51 7.54
N ALA A 38 8.78 3.27 7.07
CA ALA A 38 9.50 2.77 5.89
C ALA A 38 9.14 3.55 4.62
N GLU A 39 7.84 3.76 4.36
CA GLU A 39 7.37 4.52 3.19
C GLU A 39 7.82 5.98 3.22
N LEU A 40 7.66 6.67 4.35
CA LEU A 40 8.07 8.06 4.46
C LEU A 40 9.58 8.22 4.32
N SER A 41 10.38 7.31 4.90
CA SER A 41 11.84 7.32 4.78
C SER A 41 12.29 7.07 3.34
N ALA A 42 11.65 6.15 2.63
CA ALA A 42 11.93 5.86 1.23
C ALA A 42 11.58 7.05 0.31
N ARG A 43 10.46 7.73 0.57
CA ARG A 43 10.06 8.94 -0.20
C ARG A 43 11.00 10.12 0.00
N VAL A 44 11.57 10.27 1.18
CA VAL A 44 12.60 11.31 1.43
C VAL A 44 13.87 11.02 0.63
N LYS A 45 14.28 9.75 0.53
CA LYS A 45 15.47 9.34 -0.22
C LYS A 45 15.27 9.37 -1.74
N HIS A 46 14.07 9.01 -2.19
CA HIS A 46 13.71 8.88 -3.60
C HIS A 46 12.41 9.67 -3.86
N PRO A 47 12.44 11.00 -3.89
CA PRO A 47 11.25 11.84 -4.01
C PRO A 47 10.58 11.73 -5.39
N GLN A 48 11.35 11.42 -6.43
CA GLN A 48 10.85 11.37 -7.81
C GLN A 48 10.04 10.09 -8.06
N ALA A 49 8.92 10.23 -8.75
CA ALA A 49 7.99 9.14 -9.04
C ALA A 49 8.58 8.04 -9.92
N GLN A 50 9.53 8.39 -10.80
CA GLN A 50 10.20 7.43 -11.68
C GLN A 50 11.09 6.43 -10.93
N HIS A 51 11.46 6.71 -9.68
CA HIS A 51 12.32 5.85 -8.87
C HIS A 51 11.53 4.82 -8.05
N ASN A 52 10.49 4.20 -8.64
CA ASN A 52 9.66 3.24 -7.91
C ASN A 52 10.46 2.01 -7.44
N THR A 53 11.39 1.51 -8.26
CA THR A 53 12.24 0.36 -7.91
C THR A 53 13.19 0.70 -6.76
N GLU A 54 13.89 1.83 -6.83
CA GLU A 54 14.82 2.29 -5.79
C GLU A 54 14.07 2.63 -4.50
N ARG A 55 12.86 3.23 -4.63
CA ARG A 55 11.99 3.50 -3.48
C ARG A 55 11.57 2.20 -2.80
N GLU A 56 11.16 1.19 -3.57
CA GLU A 56 10.79 -0.11 -3.00
C GLU A 56 11.97 -0.78 -2.30
N GLN A 57 13.15 -0.77 -2.91
CA GLN A 57 14.37 -1.27 -2.26
C GLN A 57 14.71 -0.50 -0.97
N ALA A 58 14.42 0.81 -0.92
CA ALA A 58 14.61 1.60 0.29
C ALA A 58 13.59 1.25 1.37
N VAL A 59 12.33 0.97 1.00
CA VAL A 59 11.29 0.44 1.92
C VAL A 59 11.74 -0.89 2.52
N GLN A 60 12.17 -1.83 1.69
CA GLN A 60 12.65 -3.14 2.14
C GLN A 60 13.81 -3.04 3.12
N ARG A 61 14.85 -2.26 2.77
CA ARG A 61 15.98 -2.01 3.69
C ARG A 61 15.55 -1.36 5.00
N MET A 62 14.52 -0.50 4.96
CA MET A 62 14.00 0.11 6.18
C MET A 62 13.22 -0.88 7.01
N LEU A 63 12.44 -1.78 6.41
CA LEU A 63 11.76 -2.86 7.12
C LEU A 63 12.78 -3.80 7.78
N ASP A 64 13.86 -4.18 7.09
CA ASP A 64 14.95 -4.96 7.67
C ASP A 64 15.55 -4.26 8.91
N ASN A 65 15.79 -2.93 8.84
CA ASN A 65 16.28 -2.12 9.95
C ASN A 65 15.27 -1.99 11.10
N LEU A 66 13.98 -2.15 10.82
CA LEU A 66 12.88 -2.16 11.78
C LEU A 66 12.57 -3.58 12.30
N CYS A 67 13.53 -4.49 12.17
CA CYS A 67 13.45 -5.86 12.67
C CYS A 67 12.42 -6.76 11.99
N TRP A 68 12.02 -6.44 10.76
CA TRP A 68 11.26 -7.34 9.93
C TRP A 68 12.18 -8.41 9.31
N ILE A 69 11.75 -9.66 9.38
CA ILE A 69 12.46 -10.80 8.80
C ILE A 69 11.73 -11.21 7.54
N ARG A 70 12.44 -11.21 6.42
CA ARG A 70 11.88 -11.67 5.14
C ARG A 70 11.82 -13.19 5.14
N LEU A 71 10.64 -13.76 4.91
CA LEU A 71 10.39 -15.20 4.95
C LEU A 71 10.53 -15.89 3.59
N ASN A 72 10.43 -15.13 2.48
CA ASN A 72 10.48 -15.69 1.13
C ASN A 72 11.36 -14.87 0.19
N GLN A 73 11.76 -15.50 -0.92
CA GLN A 73 12.32 -14.80 -2.07
C GLN A 73 11.21 -13.97 -2.74
N PRO A 74 11.53 -12.78 -3.29
CA PRO A 74 10.55 -11.97 -3.97
C PRO A 74 9.95 -12.73 -5.17
N GLY A 75 8.62 -12.81 -5.20
CA GLY A 75 7.93 -13.12 -6.43
C GLY A 75 7.97 -11.87 -7.32
N VAL A 76 8.62 -11.97 -8.48
CA VAL A 76 8.66 -10.87 -9.45
C VAL A 76 8.08 -11.37 -10.76
N VAL A 77 7.04 -10.69 -11.24
CA VAL A 77 6.42 -10.99 -12.53
C VAL A 77 6.41 -9.71 -13.36
N SER A 78 6.91 -9.80 -14.58
CA SER A 78 6.74 -8.77 -15.60
C SER A 78 5.78 -9.30 -16.65
N LYS A 79 4.72 -8.56 -16.92
CA LYS A 79 3.69 -8.93 -17.91
C LYS A 79 3.55 -7.85 -18.97
N SER A 80 3.46 -8.25 -20.21
CA SER A 80 2.97 -7.40 -21.29
C SER A 80 1.43 -7.51 -21.34
N SER A 81 0.72 -6.54 -20.80
CA SER A 81 -0.73 -6.49 -20.87
C SER A 81 -1.16 -5.16 -21.46
N ARG A 82 -2.07 -5.19 -22.43
CA ARG A 82 -2.58 -3.96 -23.07
C ARG A 82 -3.68 -3.27 -22.28
N SER A 83 -4.38 -4.03 -21.44
CA SER A 83 -5.50 -3.50 -20.65
C SER A 83 -5.73 -4.38 -19.42
N LEU A 84 -5.99 -3.78 -18.27
CA LEU A 84 -6.25 -4.49 -17.01
C LEU A 84 -7.09 -3.64 -16.06
N THR A 85 -7.62 -4.30 -15.03
CA THR A 85 -8.02 -3.62 -13.78
C THR A 85 -7.06 -4.00 -12.66
N VAL A 86 -6.82 -3.09 -11.72
CA VAL A 86 -5.95 -3.37 -10.57
C VAL A 86 -6.47 -4.58 -9.79
N VAL A 87 -7.81 -4.66 -9.58
CA VAL A 87 -8.44 -5.76 -8.85
C VAL A 87 -8.20 -7.12 -9.52
N GLU A 88 -8.29 -7.22 -10.84
CA GLU A 88 -8.03 -8.48 -11.56
C GLU A 88 -6.60 -8.93 -11.40
N VAL A 89 -5.64 -8.02 -11.56
CA VAL A 89 -4.21 -8.34 -11.42
C VAL A 89 -3.89 -8.79 -10.00
N VAL A 90 -4.27 -8.00 -8.98
CA VAL A 90 -3.94 -8.35 -7.59
C VAL A 90 -4.64 -9.63 -7.14
N THR A 91 -5.83 -9.93 -7.67
CA THR A 91 -6.53 -11.20 -7.43
C THR A 91 -5.73 -12.36 -8.00
N ALA A 92 -5.34 -12.29 -9.26
CA ALA A 92 -4.58 -13.36 -9.93
C ALA A 92 -3.21 -13.59 -9.26
N GLU A 93 -2.48 -12.50 -8.98
CA GLU A 93 -1.15 -12.59 -8.39
C GLU A 93 -1.20 -13.05 -6.92
N SER A 94 -2.19 -12.62 -6.15
CA SER A 94 -2.34 -13.11 -4.77
C SER A 94 -2.60 -14.61 -4.71
N LEU A 95 -3.39 -15.16 -5.64
CA LEU A 95 -3.65 -16.59 -5.73
C LEU A 95 -2.39 -17.42 -6.08
N SER A 96 -1.46 -16.82 -6.83
CA SER A 96 -0.20 -17.49 -7.21
C SER A 96 0.92 -17.34 -6.19
N MET A 97 0.94 -16.26 -5.42
CA MET A 97 2.07 -15.87 -4.57
C MET A 97 1.83 -16.04 -3.07
N PHE A 98 0.58 -16.07 -2.62
CA PHE A 98 0.24 -16.17 -1.20
C PHE A 98 -0.45 -17.50 -0.85
N PRO A 99 -0.41 -17.93 0.41
CA PRO A 99 -1.18 -19.06 0.90
C PRO A 99 -2.67 -18.88 0.61
N SER A 100 -3.39 -19.94 0.27
CA SER A 100 -4.81 -19.91 -0.12
C SER A 100 -5.70 -19.17 0.87
N ARG A 101 -5.45 -19.31 2.18
CA ARG A 101 -6.19 -18.60 3.24
C ARG A 101 -6.02 -17.08 3.14
N VAL A 102 -4.78 -16.63 2.91
CA VAL A 102 -4.46 -15.21 2.77
C VAL A 102 -5.09 -14.65 1.50
N SER A 103 -4.93 -15.34 0.37
CA SER A 103 -5.50 -14.93 -0.92
C SER A 103 -7.02 -14.82 -0.85
N SER A 104 -7.72 -15.81 -0.26
CA SER A 104 -9.18 -15.79 -0.14
C SER A 104 -9.66 -14.61 0.72
N GLY A 105 -9.06 -14.40 1.88
CA GLY A 105 -9.40 -13.27 2.75
C GLY A 105 -9.11 -11.92 2.10
N PHE A 106 -7.98 -11.80 1.38
CA PHE A 106 -7.64 -10.61 0.63
C PHE A 106 -8.63 -10.29 -0.48
N ILE A 107 -9.03 -11.30 -1.28
CA ILE A 107 -10.02 -11.13 -2.36
C ILE A 107 -11.38 -10.66 -1.81
N GLU A 108 -11.81 -11.19 -0.66
CA GLU A 108 -13.03 -10.73 0.01
C GLU A 108 -12.93 -9.27 0.45
N LEU A 109 -11.79 -8.85 0.99
CA LEU A 109 -11.54 -7.46 1.35
C LEU A 109 -11.53 -6.55 0.13
N LEU A 110 -10.90 -6.96 -0.98
CA LEU A 110 -10.91 -6.22 -2.24
C LEU A 110 -12.33 -5.96 -2.76
N LYS A 111 -13.23 -6.93 -2.64
CA LYS A 111 -14.65 -6.75 -3.01
C LYS A 111 -15.30 -5.65 -2.18
N LYS A 112 -14.97 -5.54 -0.89
CA LYS A 112 -15.50 -4.52 0.03
C LYS A 112 -14.91 -3.14 -0.22
N LEU A 113 -13.69 -3.01 -0.76
CA LEU A 113 -13.06 -1.72 -1.10
C LEU A 113 -13.83 -0.92 -2.16
N LYS A 114 -14.73 -1.54 -2.91
CA LYS A 114 -15.60 -0.86 -3.88
C LYS A 114 -16.64 0.02 -3.21
N PHE A 115 -16.94 -0.23 -1.93
CA PHE A 115 -17.99 0.46 -1.20
C PHE A 115 -17.41 1.57 -0.30
N LEU A 116 -17.88 2.79 -0.52
CA LEU A 116 -17.80 3.98 0.33
C LEU A 116 -16.42 4.26 1.00
N PRO A 117 -15.34 4.48 0.23
CA PRO A 117 -14.13 5.00 0.82
C PRO A 117 -14.37 6.40 1.39
N SER A 118 -13.73 6.75 2.50
CA SER A 118 -13.71 8.13 2.94
C SER A 118 -12.98 8.99 1.89
N GLN A 119 -13.55 10.15 1.53
CA GLN A 119 -12.95 11.02 0.51
C GLN A 119 -11.51 11.41 0.87
N LYS A 120 -11.22 11.61 2.14
CA LYS A 120 -9.88 11.95 2.62
C LYS A 120 -8.89 10.81 2.40
N ALA A 121 -9.26 9.57 2.74
CA ALA A 121 -8.43 8.39 2.51
C ALA A 121 -8.17 8.18 1.02
N LEU A 122 -9.21 8.33 0.20
CA LEU A 122 -9.14 8.18 -1.25
C LEU A 122 -8.21 9.21 -1.88
N ASN A 123 -8.29 10.47 -1.48
CA ASN A 123 -7.41 11.54 -1.98
C ASN A 123 -5.95 11.26 -1.64
N ILE A 124 -5.65 10.86 -0.39
CA ILE A 124 -4.28 10.51 0.00
C ILE A 124 -3.79 9.29 -0.76
N TRP A 125 -4.64 8.26 -0.90
CA TRP A 125 -4.27 7.07 -1.64
C TRP A 125 -3.93 7.42 -3.10
N HIS A 126 -4.80 8.15 -3.79
CA HIS A 126 -4.59 8.59 -5.18
C HIS A 126 -3.31 9.44 -5.30
N GLU A 127 -3.14 10.46 -4.46
CA GLU A 127 -1.95 11.34 -4.46
C GLU A 127 -0.63 10.55 -4.26
N LYS A 128 -0.67 9.48 -3.46
CA LYS A 128 0.55 8.71 -3.15
C LYS A 128 0.81 7.56 -4.12
N THR A 129 -0.18 7.16 -4.93
CA THR A 129 -0.05 6.03 -5.86
C THR A 129 0.06 6.46 -7.32
N VAL A 130 -0.37 7.67 -7.67
CA VAL A 130 -0.36 8.21 -9.02
C VAL A 130 0.53 9.44 -9.09
N SER A 131 1.41 9.50 -10.06
CA SER A 131 2.31 10.64 -10.27
C SER A 131 2.43 10.94 -11.76
N PRO A 132 2.31 12.21 -12.18
CA PRO A 132 2.53 12.58 -13.58
C PRO A 132 3.99 12.32 -13.99
N VAL A 133 4.19 11.88 -15.22
CA VAL A 133 5.50 11.79 -15.84
C VAL A 133 5.80 13.17 -16.45
N HIS A 134 6.75 13.88 -15.88
CA HIS A 134 7.22 15.13 -16.46
C HIS A 134 8.24 14.80 -17.56
N SER A 135 7.90 15.08 -18.81
CA SER A 135 8.90 15.07 -19.90
C SER A 135 9.72 16.34 -19.81
N ASP A 136 11.04 16.22 -19.70
CA ASP A 136 11.98 17.36 -19.73
C ASP A 136 11.92 18.18 -21.04
N HIS A 137 11.12 17.73 -22.01
CA HIS A 137 10.95 18.38 -23.32
C HIS A 137 9.73 19.32 -23.42
N ALA A 138 8.97 19.54 -22.34
CA ALA A 138 7.75 20.39 -22.37
C ALA A 138 8.02 21.91 -22.48
N ALA A 139 9.26 22.34 -22.72
CA ALA A 139 9.60 23.76 -22.75
C ALA A 139 9.29 24.46 -24.08
N SER A 140 8.76 23.80 -25.10
CA SER A 140 8.63 24.46 -26.42
C SER A 140 7.60 23.88 -27.38
N THR A 141 6.34 23.61 -26.99
CA THR A 141 5.29 23.49 -28.01
C THR A 141 3.89 23.64 -27.43
N ASP A 142 3.02 24.37 -28.10
CA ASP A 142 1.58 24.56 -27.85
C ASP A 142 0.72 23.26 -28.04
N CYS A 143 1.31 22.10 -28.10
CA CYS A 143 0.58 20.82 -28.09
C CYS A 143 0.45 20.30 -26.67
N PRO A 144 -0.78 19.99 -26.21
CA PRO A 144 -0.95 19.31 -24.94
C PRO A 144 -0.22 17.96 -25.01
N VAL A 145 0.87 17.84 -24.26
CA VAL A 145 1.56 16.56 -24.07
C VAL A 145 0.54 15.59 -23.45
N PRO A 146 0.34 14.41 -24.01
CA PRO A 146 -0.54 13.44 -23.39
C PRO A 146 -0.08 13.19 -21.95
N ASP A 147 -0.99 13.40 -20.99
CA ASP A 147 -0.73 13.17 -19.57
C ASP A 147 -0.37 11.71 -19.36
N GLU A 148 0.90 11.42 -19.16
CA GLU A 148 1.40 10.11 -18.81
C GLU A 148 1.55 10.03 -17.30
N PHE A 149 1.15 8.91 -16.72
CA PHE A 149 1.16 8.69 -15.27
C PHE A 149 1.95 7.45 -14.90
N ASN A 150 2.85 7.58 -13.95
CA ASN A 150 3.42 6.47 -13.22
C ASN A 150 2.48 6.08 -12.08
N VAL A 151 2.10 4.81 -12.03
CA VAL A 151 1.22 4.23 -11.02
C VAL A 151 1.98 3.21 -10.20
N CYS A 152 1.92 3.32 -8.88
CA CYS A 152 2.50 2.34 -7.96
C CYS A 152 1.50 2.06 -6.83
N VAL A 153 0.82 0.93 -6.95
CA VAL A 153 -0.18 0.47 -5.95
C VAL A 153 0.44 -0.56 -5.04
N LYS A 154 0.27 -0.39 -3.74
CA LYS A 154 0.80 -1.31 -2.72
C LYS A 154 -0.31 -1.79 -1.80
N PHE A 155 -0.29 -3.08 -1.52
CA PHE A 155 -1.13 -3.74 -0.53
C PHE A 155 -0.25 -4.34 0.55
N ALA A 156 -0.68 -4.22 1.79
CA ALA A 156 -0.07 -4.86 2.95
C ALA A 156 -1.18 -5.63 3.68
N ILE A 157 -1.06 -6.95 3.72
CA ILE A 157 -2.07 -7.85 4.26
C ILE A 157 -1.48 -8.52 5.49
N LEU A 158 -2.08 -8.26 6.64
CA LEU A 158 -1.72 -8.88 7.90
C LEU A 158 -2.65 -10.07 8.13
N ASP A 159 -2.07 -11.26 8.18
CA ASP A 159 -2.84 -12.49 8.38
C ASP A 159 -3.13 -12.80 9.86
N ALA A 160 -3.79 -13.91 10.09
CA ALA A 160 -4.18 -14.33 11.44
C ALA A 160 -2.99 -14.64 12.35
N GLU A 161 -1.90 -15.10 11.80
CA GLU A 161 -0.65 -15.44 12.49
C GLU A 161 0.24 -14.21 12.75
N GLY A 162 -0.12 -13.05 12.22
CA GLY A 162 0.67 -11.83 12.32
C GLY A 162 1.76 -11.70 11.26
N VAL A 163 1.72 -12.53 10.24
CA VAL A 163 2.61 -12.45 9.08
C VAL A 163 2.12 -11.37 8.13
N LEU A 164 3.02 -10.53 7.68
CA LEU A 164 2.75 -9.47 6.74
C LEU A 164 3.05 -9.92 5.31
N HIS A 165 2.04 -9.92 4.45
CA HIS A 165 2.16 -10.17 3.03
C HIS A 165 2.03 -8.84 2.29
N THR A 166 2.99 -8.51 1.43
CA THR A 166 2.96 -7.29 0.62
C THR A 166 2.87 -7.63 -0.85
N LEU A 167 2.08 -6.86 -1.58
CA LEU A 167 1.95 -6.94 -3.03
C LEU A 167 2.04 -5.53 -3.61
N MET A 168 2.95 -5.33 -4.54
CA MET A 168 3.15 -4.07 -5.26
C MET A 168 2.89 -4.28 -6.75
N LEU A 169 2.15 -3.35 -7.35
CA LEU A 169 1.98 -3.21 -8.79
C LEU A 169 2.55 -1.86 -9.22
N ALA A 170 3.39 -1.87 -10.26
CA ALA A 170 3.88 -0.65 -10.88
C ALA A 170 3.72 -0.71 -12.40
N PHE A 171 3.21 0.36 -13.01
CA PHE A 171 3.02 0.50 -14.45
C PHE A 171 2.91 1.96 -14.85
N THR A 172 3.01 2.22 -16.15
CA THR A 172 2.81 3.54 -16.75
C THR A 172 1.56 3.52 -17.63
N THR A 173 0.81 4.63 -17.65
CA THR A 173 -0.44 4.74 -18.42
C THR A 173 -0.73 6.17 -18.87
N HIS A 174 -1.37 6.32 -20.03
CA HIS A 174 -2.01 7.55 -20.49
C HIS A 174 -3.51 7.62 -20.15
N THR A 175 -4.05 6.55 -19.51
CA THR A 175 -5.44 6.54 -19.07
C THR A 175 -5.62 7.51 -17.92
N LYS A 176 -6.53 8.48 -18.05
CA LYS A 176 -6.92 9.35 -16.93
C LYS A 176 -7.53 8.52 -15.81
N LEU A 177 -6.92 8.55 -14.64
CA LEU A 177 -7.33 7.72 -13.51
C LEU A 177 -8.42 8.42 -12.69
N LEU A 178 -9.45 7.65 -12.34
CA LEU A 178 -10.46 8.05 -11.38
C LEU A 178 -9.87 8.05 -9.97
N SER A 179 -10.48 8.77 -9.04
CA SER A 179 -10.03 8.77 -7.63
C SER A 179 -9.97 7.35 -7.05
N ASN A 180 -10.97 6.49 -7.37
CA ASN A 180 -10.93 5.07 -7.08
C ASN A 180 -10.80 4.26 -8.38
N TYR A 181 -9.58 4.08 -8.84
CA TYR A 181 -9.27 3.37 -10.09
C TYR A 181 -9.08 1.86 -9.93
N LEU A 182 -9.32 1.27 -8.75
CA LEU A 182 -9.13 -0.17 -8.50
C LEU A 182 -9.87 -1.06 -9.50
N SER A 183 -11.09 -0.67 -9.89
CA SER A 183 -11.94 -1.41 -10.84
C SER A 183 -12.05 -0.73 -12.21
N GLN A 184 -11.28 0.33 -12.45
CA GLN A 184 -11.22 1.00 -13.73
C GLN A 184 -10.39 0.18 -14.71
N THR A 185 -10.86 0.03 -15.95
CA THR A 185 -10.05 -0.53 -17.02
C THR A 185 -8.97 0.47 -17.42
N ILE A 186 -7.72 0.06 -17.30
CA ILE A 186 -6.54 0.89 -17.53
C ILE A 186 -5.76 0.30 -18.69
N LYS A 187 -5.38 1.13 -19.65
CA LYS A 187 -4.46 0.75 -20.73
C LYS A 187 -3.04 0.98 -20.23
N ILE A 188 -2.21 -0.04 -20.29
CA ILE A 188 -0.80 0.03 -19.89
C ILE A 188 0.05 0.37 -21.12
N GLU A 189 1.06 1.19 -20.90
CA GLU A 189 2.08 1.46 -21.90
C GLU A 189 2.92 0.19 -22.13
N GLU A 190 2.96 -0.28 -23.39
CA GLU A 190 3.63 -1.56 -23.73
C GLU A 190 5.14 -1.54 -23.44
N SER A 191 5.77 -0.38 -23.60
CA SER A 191 7.20 -0.18 -23.35
C SER A 191 7.60 -0.31 -21.89
N ALA A 192 6.70 0.09 -20.97
CA ALA A 192 6.94 0.05 -19.52
C ALA A 192 6.52 -1.28 -18.89
N GLY A 193 5.51 -1.96 -19.47
CA GLY A 193 4.96 -3.21 -18.96
C GLY A 193 4.30 -3.07 -17.58
N LEU A 194 3.87 -4.19 -17.05
CA LEU A 194 3.36 -4.33 -15.69
C LEU A 194 4.40 -5.04 -14.81
N HIS A 195 4.82 -4.37 -13.77
CA HIS A 195 5.75 -4.92 -12.80
C HIS A 195 5.01 -5.28 -11.50
N VAL A 196 5.12 -6.53 -11.06
CA VAL A 196 4.49 -7.03 -9.84
C VAL A 196 5.56 -7.60 -8.93
N GLN A 197 5.52 -7.23 -7.64
CA GLN A 197 6.41 -7.78 -6.61
C GLN A 197 5.62 -8.18 -5.38
N ALA A 198 5.94 -9.33 -4.81
CA ALA A 198 5.35 -9.83 -3.57
C ALA A 198 6.42 -10.27 -2.58
N TYR A 199 6.18 -9.98 -1.31
CA TYR A 199 7.05 -10.37 -0.20
C TYR A 199 6.22 -10.83 0.99
N THR A 200 6.83 -11.65 1.82
CA THR A 200 6.28 -12.09 3.10
C THR A 200 7.28 -11.80 4.21
N TYR A 201 6.80 -11.21 5.29
CA TYR A 201 7.62 -10.77 6.42
C TYR A 201 7.02 -11.20 7.76
N GLU A 202 7.89 -11.40 8.74
CA GLU A 202 7.55 -11.58 10.14
C GLU A 202 8.25 -10.50 10.98
N LEU A 203 7.52 -9.86 11.91
CA LEU A 203 8.10 -8.88 12.81
C LEU A 203 8.73 -9.55 14.02
N ASN A 204 10.04 -9.37 14.22
CA ASN A 204 10.67 -9.70 15.48
C ASN A 204 10.24 -8.67 16.55
N ALA A 205 9.16 -8.99 17.27
CA ALA A 205 8.56 -8.08 18.23
C ALA A 205 9.51 -7.70 19.39
N GLN A 206 10.40 -8.61 19.81
CA GLN A 206 11.40 -8.33 20.84
C GLN A 206 12.46 -7.32 20.36
N CYS A 207 12.91 -7.46 19.12
CA CYS A 207 13.82 -6.51 18.50
C CYS A 207 13.14 -5.15 18.32
N PHE A 208 11.93 -5.12 17.74
CA PHE A 208 11.19 -3.90 17.46
C PHE A 208 10.80 -3.14 18.73
N SER A 209 10.56 -3.82 19.86
CA SER A 209 10.21 -3.17 21.12
C SER A 209 11.22 -2.12 21.55
N ARG A 210 12.51 -2.29 21.22
CA ARG A 210 13.59 -1.33 21.50
C ARG A 210 13.54 -0.08 20.62
N LEU A 211 12.88 -0.17 19.46
CA LEU A 211 12.75 0.92 18.49
C LEU A 211 11.43 1.64 18.59
N ARG A 212 10.42 1.01 19.22
CA ARG A 212 9.01 1.43 19.25
C ARG A 212 8.84 2.90 19.59
N GLU A 213 9.39 3.34 20.72
CA GLU A 213 9.26 4.72 21.19
C GLU A 213 9.88 5.71 20.21
N SER A 214 11.08 5.42 19.72
CA SER A 214 11.78 6.27 18.75
C SER A 214 11.00 6.38 17.42
N VAL A 215 10.42 5.29 16.96
CA VAL A 215 9.59 5.28 15.74
C VAL A 215 8.30 6.06 15.98
N ALA A 216 7.61 5.80 17.10
CA ALA A 216 6.37 6.49 17.45
C ALA A 216 6.57 8.01 17.58
N GLU A 217 7.64 8.46 18.22
CA GLU A 217 7.94 9.89 18.37
C GLU A 217 8.19 10.57 17.02
N LYS A 218 8.97 9.93 16.13
CA LYS A 218 9.21 10.45 14.78
C LYS A 218 7.96 10.51 13.91
N LEU A 219 6.97 9.65 14.18
CA LEU A 219 5.72 9.57 13.44
C LEU A 219 4.57 10.37 14.04
N LYS A 220 4.70 10.90 15.25
CA LYS A 220 3.62 11.52 16.04
C LYS A 220 2.69 12.45 15.25
N ILE A 221 3.27 13.38 14.49
CA ILE A 221 2.49 14.31 13.64
C ILE A 221 2.01 13.62 12.36
N LYS A 222 2.84 12.75 11.76
CA LYS A 222 2.61 12.13 10.46
C LYS A 222 1.54 11.03 10.51
N LYS A 223 1.40 10.32 11.63
CA LYS A 223 0.44 9.23 11.78
C LYS A 223 -0.98 9.70 11.48
N ASN A 224 -1.45 10.76 12.12
CA ASN A 224 -2.80 11.31 11.90
C ASN A 224 -3.01 11.89 10.49
N GLN A 225 -1.94 12.22 9.81
CA GLN A 225 -1.97 12.76 8.45
C GLN A 225 -2.05 11.66 7.39
N TYR A 226 -1.35 10.53 7.58
CA TYR A 226 -1.13 9.53 6.55
C TYR A 226 -1.74 8.16 6.85
N VAL A 227 -2.17 7.88 8.09
CA VAL A 227 -2.87 6.64 8.44
C VAL A 227 -4.35 6.95 8.63
N LEU A 228 -5.17 6.57 7.67
CA LEU A 228 -6.60 6.86 7.66
C LEU A 228 -7.41 5.58 7.42
N PRO A 229 -8.52 5.36 8.13
CA PRO A 229 -9.44 4.28 7.80
C PRO A 229 -9.98 4.47 6.38
N TRP A 230 -10.08 3.37 5.62
CA TRP A 230 -10.61 3.39 4.25
C TRP A 230 -12.09 3.75 4.23
N ALA A 231 -12.86 3.14 5.11
CA ALA A 231 -14.29 3.40 5.22
C ALA A 231 -14.64 3.93 6.61
N CYS A 232 -15.56 4.89 6.65
CA CYS A 232 -16.24 5.29 7.86
C CYS A 232 -17.58 4.56 7.92
N SER A 233 -18.13 4.35 9.13
CA SER A 233 -19.48 3.80 9.29
C SER A 233 -20.52 4.74 8.64
N ALA A 234 -21.70 4.21 8.34
CA ALA A 234 -22.79 4.98 7.74
C ALA A 234 -23.18 6.23 8.56
N ASP A 235 -22.89 6.22 9.86
CA ASP A 235 -23.14 7.30 10.82
C ASP A 235 -22.04 8.38 10.80
N GLY A 236 -21.08 8.30 9.88
CA GLY A 236 -19.95 9.23 9.81
C GLY A 236 -18.86 9.02 10.87
N GLN A 237 -19.00 8.02 11.72
CA GLN A 237 -17.98 7.65 12.69
C GLN A 237 -16.89 6.83 12.00
N CYS A 238 -15.74 7.44 11.78
CA CYS A 238 -14.56 6.70 11.38
C CYS A 238 -14.04 5.91 12.59
N PRO A 239 -13.64 4.64 12.41
CA PRO A 239 -12.97 3.91 13.47
C PRO A 239 -11.77 4.73 13.93
N PRO A 240 -11.48 4.80 15.24
CA PRO A 240 -10.37 5.59 15.74
C PRO A 240 -9.10 5.14 15.03
N VAL A 241 -8.37 6.12 14.48
CA VAL A 241 -6.96 5.91 14.13
C VAL A 241 -6.33 5.38 15.40
N LEU A 242 -5.63 4.24 15.35
CA LEU A 242 -5.02 3.56 16.49
C LEU A 242 -4.21 4.58 17.32
N THR A 243 -4.88 5.29 18.20
CA THR A 243 -4.28 6.23 19.15
C THR A 243 -4.28 5.51 20.49
N GLN A 244 -3.14 5.52 21.16
CA GLN A 244 -3.06 5.16 22.57
C GLN A 244 -4.16 5.92 23.32
N GLN A 245 -5.20 5.22 23.75
CA GLN A 245 -6.05 5.72 24.82
C GLN A 245 -5.18 5.70 26.06
N GLY A 246 -4.99 6.88 26.65
CA GLY A 246 -4.09 7.15 27.74
C GLY A 246 -4.19 6.17 28.90
N LEU A 247 -3.03 5.93 29.46
CA LEU A 247 -2.84 5.64 30.86
C LEU A 247 -2.87 6.97 31.64
#